data_e4df9eb563330b8c3f626088b627aeed
#
_entry.id   e4df9eb563330b8c3f626088b627aeed
#
_cell.length_a   1.000
_cell.length_b   1.000
_cell.length_c   1.000
_cell.angle_alpha   90.00
_cell.angle_beta   90.00
_cell.angle_gamma   90.00
#
_symmetry.space_group_name_H-M   'P 1'
#
loop_
_entity.id
_entity.type
_entity.pdbx_description
1 polymer ?
#
loop_
_entity_poly.entity_id
_entity_poly.type
_entity_poly.pdbx_seq_one_letter_code
_entity_poly.pdbx_strand_id
1 'polypeptide(L)'
;MILHAKSFHNKDKIQRAKIGLQLFLSILIITSIILNVVVIITKSMPLIVVYMFTPAISSILTRIILKEGFKDVSFSLGNLKIWKEIGFALLIPMIICGITYSIAWLSGIAGFQNPEGGMLEPIYNILGLQYLTAPFSFIYLVVLSGIFGSLLSLIPVLGEEMGWRGYMLTRLVDAEFSRPILISGLIWATWHVPIVIAGLYVEGPSVFLSVLGIYFCIVPFSYITAYLRLITGSVWPSVIIHTTWNAIIQGPFARASTGYQTEIWIGESGLITAIIILITAIITSRIVNFTKYHN
;
A
#
# COMPACT_ATOMS: atom_id res chain seq x y z
N MET A 1 23.66 39.13 3.66
CA MET A 1 24.15 38.29 2.57
C MET A 1 23.86 36.79 2.79
N ILE A 2 24.10 36.22 3.99
CA ILE A 2 23.86 34.78 4.28
C ILE A 2 22.37 34.38 4.27
N LEU A 3 21.48 35.27 4.75
CA LEU A 3 20.02 35.03 4.74
C LEU A 3 19.41 35.03 3.32
N HIS A 4 19.94 35.89 2.43
CA HIS A 4 19.53 35.93 1.03
C HIS A 4 19.95 34.65 0.27
N ALA A 5 21.17 34.18 0.51
CA ALA A 5 21.67 32.94 -0.14
C ALA A 5 20.89 31.70 0.28
N LYS A 6 20.50 31.55 1.57
CA LYS A 6 19.65 30.48 2.05
C LYS A 6 18.24 30.51 1.45
N SER A 7 17.65 31.71 1.30
CA SER A 7 16.33 31.91 0.69
C SER A 7 16.31 31.55 -0.80
N PHE A 8 17.34 31.89 -1.57
CA PHE A 8 17.47 31.52 -2.97
C PHE A 8 17.63 30.00 -3.14
N HIS A 9 18.49 29.37 -2.34
CA HIS A 9 18.72 27.93 -2.41
C HIS A 9 17.45 27.13 -2.09
N ASN A 10 16.60 27.59 -1.17
CA ASN A 10 15.33 26.95 -0.85
C ASN A 10 14.32 27.08 -2.00
N LYS A 11 14.22 28.23 -2.64
CA LYS A 11 13.33 28.45 -3.80
C LYS A 11 13.69 27.54 -4.97
N ASP A 12 14.97 27.36 -5.26
CA ASP A 12 15.45 26.49 -6.32
C ASP A 12 15.12 25.01 -6.02
N LYS A 13 15.26 24.59 -4.75
CA LYS A 13 14.89 23.22 -4.32
C LYS A 13 13.39 22.97 -4.51
N ILE A 14 12.54 23.89 -4.04
CA ILE A 14 11.08 23.80 -4.21
C ILE A 14 10.70 23.72 -5.69
N GLN A 15 11.28 24.57 -6.53
CA GLN A 15 10.99 24.59 -7.95
C GLN A 15 11.40 23.29 -8.64
N ARG A 16 12.58 22.75 -8.34
CA ARG A 16 13.03 21.44 -8.85
C ARG A 16 12.09 20.31 -8.42
N ALA A 17 11.65 20.30 -7.15
CA ALA A 17 10.71 19.31 -6.66
C ALA A 17 9.37 19.38 -7.41
N LYS A 18 8.87 20.58 -7.71
CA LYS A 18 7.64 20.77 -8.50
C LYS A 18 7.80 20.25 -9.94
N ILE A 19 8.91 20.58 -10.60
CA ILE A 19 9.21 20.08 -11.95
C ILE A 19 9.30 18.55 -11.95
N GLY A 20 10.01 17.97 -10.97
CA GLY A 20 10.14 16.54 -10.82
C GLY A 20 8.78 15.85 -10.61
N LEU A 21 7.93 16.42 -9.76
CA LEU A 21 6.58 15.90 -9.53
C LEU A 21 5.72 15.97 -10.81
N GLN A 22 5.75 17.07 -11.54
CA GLN A 22 5.02 17.22 -12.79
C GLN A 22 5.46 16.19 -13.83
N LEU A 23 6.77 16.03 -14.01
CA LEU A 23 7.31 15.05 -14.96
C LEU A 23 6.96 13.61 -14.56
N PHE A 24 7.11 13.27 -13.26
CA PHE A 24 6.71 11.97 -12.71
C PHE A 24 5.24 11.67 -13.00
N LEU A 25 4.34 12.60 -12.67
CA LEU A 25 2.90 12.41 -12.88
C LEU A 25 2.55 12.30 -14.37
N SER A 26 3.21 13.07 -15.25
CA SER A 26 3.01 12.97 -16.69
C SER A 26 3.39 11.59 -17.23
N ILE A 27 4.56 11.08 -16.85
CA ILE A 27 5.03 9.74 -17.25
C ILE A 27 4.10 8.67 -16.66
N LEU A 28 3.71 8.81 -15.37
CA LEU A 28 2.81 7.88 -14.70
C LEU A 28 1.46 7.78 -15.42
N ILE A 29 0.85 8.92 -15.77
CA ILE A 29 -0.43 8.94 -16.48
C ILE A 29 -0.30 8.25 -17.84
N ILE A 30 0.73 8.57 -18.62
CA ILE A 30 0.93 7.99 -19.95
C ILE A 30 1.14 6.47 -19.86
N THR A 31 2.07 6.02 -19.00
CA THR A 31 2.38 4.59 -18.85
C THR A 31 1.21 3.82 -18.28
N SER A 32 0.48 4.41 -17.32
CA SER A 32 -0.71 3.79 -16.73
C SER A 32 -1.86 3.68 -17.72
N ILE A 33 -2.12 4.70 -18.56
CA ILE A 33 -3.17 4.63 -19.60
C ILE A 33 -2.84 3.52 -20.61
N ILE A 34 -1.60 3.47 -21.11
CA ILE A 34 -1.19 2.46 -22.08
C ILE A 34 -1.39 1.05 -21.51
N LEU A 35 -0.88 0.80 -20.30
CA LEU A 35 -0.99 -0.53 -19.69
C LEU A 35 -2.42 -0.87 -19.26
N ASN A 36 -3.21 0.09 -18.75
CA ASN A 36 -4.62 -0.15 -18.45
C ASN A 36 -5.40 -0.58 -19.69
N VAL A 37 -5.21 0.08 -20.84
CA VAL A 37 -5.88 -0.31 -22.08
C VAL A 37 -5.53 -1.76 -22.44
N VAL A 38 -4.25 -2.13 -22.38
CA VAL A 38 -3.81 -3.50 -22.68
C VAL A 38 -4.36 -4.50 -21.66
N VAL A 39 -4.30 -4.21 -20.37
CA VAL A 39 -4.82 -5.08 -19.29
C VAL A 39 -6.33 -5.28 -19.44
N ILE A 40 -7.09 -4.22 -19.68
CA ILE A 40 -8.55 -4.28 -19.81
C ILE A 40 -8.98 -5.10 -21.03
N ILE A 41 -8.27 -4.92 -22.17
CA ILE A 41 -8.57 -5.68 -23.39
C ILE A 41 -8.21 -7.16 -23.24
N THR A 42 -7.03 -7.45 -22.68
CA THR A 42 -6.51 -8.82 -22.62
C THR A 42 -7.00 -9.60 -21.39
N LYS A 43 -7.46 -8.90 -20.34
CA LYS A 43 -7.78 -9.45 -19.00
C LYS A 43 -6.66 -10.34 -18.44
N SER A 44 -5.42 -10.01 -18.77
CA SER A 44 -4.22 -10.78 -18.41
C SER A 44 -3.74 -10.44 -17.01
N MET A 45 -3.87 -11.38 -16.06
CA MET A 45 -3.35 -11.22 -14.68
C MET A 45 -1.84 -10.93 -14.62
N PRO A 46 -0.95 -11.56 -15.43
CA PRO A 46 0.46 -11.18 -15.46
C PRO A 46 0.69 -9.71 -15.85
N LEU A 47 -0.15 -9.12 -16.71
CA LEU A 47 -0.03 -7.72 -17.09
C LEU A 47 -0.46 -6.76 -15.96
N ILE A 48 -1.32 -7.20 -15.04
CA ILE A 48 -1.60 -6.43 -13.81
C ILE A 48 -0.34 -6.29 -12.96
N VAL A 49 0.45 -7.36 -12.84
CA VAL A 49 1.76 -7.30 -12.17
C VAL A 49 2.69 -6.31 -12.87
N VAL A 50 2.72 -6.29 -14.21
CA VAL A 50 3.51 -5.30 -14.97
C VAL A 50 2.99 -3.88 -14.72
N TYR A 51 1.68 -3.69 -14.62
CA TYR A 51 1.04 -2.41 -14.27
C TYR A 51 1.52 -1.86 -12.93
N MET A 52 1.74 -2.72 -11.93
CA MET A 52 2.27 -2.33 -10.61
C MET A 52 3.68 -1.68 -10.69
N PHE A 53 4.41 -1.86 -11.78
CA PHE A 53 5.71 -1.20 -11.99
C PHE A 53 5.60 0.21 -12.60
N THR A 54 4.43 0.68 -13.02
CA THR A 54 4.29 2.02 -13.62
C THR A 54 4.79 3.14 -12.70
N PRO A 55 4.60 3.12 -11.36
CA PRO A 55 5.17 4.13 -10.47
C PRO A 55 6.71 4.07 -10.41
N ALA A 56 7.30 2.86 -10.40
CA ALA A 56 8.76 2.71 -10.45
C ALA A 56 9.34 3.22 -11.77
N ILE A 57 8.75 2.83 -12.89
CA ILE A 57 9.17 3.27 -14.24
C ILE A 57 9.13 4.80 -14.29
N SER A 58 8.05 5.41 -13.80
CA SER A 58 7.91 6.87 -13.76
C SER A 58 8.97 7.53 -12.89
N SER A 59 9.26 6.95 -11.72
CA SER A 59 10.32 7.43 -10.83
C SER A 59 11.70 7.32 -11.49
N ILE A 60 12.01 6.18 -12.08
CA ILE A 60 13.31 5.92 -12.71
C ILE A 60 13.52 6.86 -13.90
N LEU A 61 12.55 6.96 -14.80
CA LEU A 61 12.65 7.83 -15.98
C LEU A 61 12.79 9.31 -15.58
N THR A 62 11.99 9.77 -14.61
CA THR A 62 12.09 11.14 -14.12
C THR A 62 13.47 11.44 -13.56
N ARG A 63 14.03 10.53 -12.74
CA ARG A 63 15.37 10.65 -12.16
C ARG A 63 16.47 10.69 -13.20
N ILE A 64 16.36 9.87 -14.25
CA ILE A 64 17.32 9.86 -15.37
C ILE A 64 17.26 11.19 -16.12
N ILE A 65 16.06 11.66 -16.49
CA ILE A 65 15.87 12.90 -17.23
C ILE A 65 16.39 14.10 -16.45
N LEU A 66 16.10 14.18 -15.15
CA LEU A 66 16.50 15.30 -14.29
C LEU A 66 17.89 15.12 -13.63
N LYS A 67 18.55 13.99 -13.88
CA LYS A 67 19.87 13.65 -13.30
C LYS A 67 19.90 13.74 -11.76
N GLU A 68 18.83 13.28 -11.08
CA GLU A 68 18.68 13.40 -9.63
C GLU A 68 19.37 12.28 -8.82
N GLY A 69 19.62 11.12 -9.41
CA GLY A 69 20.11 9.93 -8.71
C GLY A 69 19.03 9.24 -7.87
N PHE A 70 19.45 8.27 -7.01
CA PHE A 70 18.53 7.37 -6.29
C PHE A 70 18.70 7.38 -4.75
N LYS A 71 19.54 8.27 -4.22
CA LYS A 71 19.86 8.29 -2.77
C LYS A 71 18.62 8.52 -1.89
N ASP A 72 17.68 9.31 -2.34
CA ASP A 72 16.46 9.69 -1.61
C ASP A 72 15.36 8.62 -1.66
N VAL A 73 15.45 7.59 -2.52
CA VAL A 73 14.62 6.37 -2.40
C VAL A 73 14.93 5.67 -1.08
N SER A 74 16.20 5.69 -0.69
CA SER A 74 16.71 5.16 0.57
C SER A 74 16.31 3.70 0.84
N PHE A 75 17.12 2.80 0.29
CA PHE A 75 17.04 1.37 0.57
C PHE A 75 17.81 0.98 1.84
N SER A 76 18.06 1.92 2.74
CA SER A 76 18.82 1.66 3.97
C SER A 76 18.04 0.76 4.93
N LEU A 77 18.73 -0.25 5.46
CA LEU A 77 18.27 -1.11 6.57
C LEU A 77 19.11 -0.88 7.84
N GLY A 78 19.90 0.18 7.88
CA GLY A 78 21.11 0.33 8.68
C GLY A 78 20.95 0.69 10.16
N ASN A 79 19.74 0.74 10.77
CA ASN A 79 19.62 1.03 12.20
C ASN A 79 18.48 0.26 12.90
N LEU A 80 18.57 0.14 14.23
CA LEU A 80 17.58 -0.56 15.07
C LEU A 80 16.17 0.02 14.96
N LYS A 81 16.03 1.32 14.68
CA LYS A 81 14.72 1.97 14.49
C LYS A 81 13.99 1.40 13.29
N ILE A 82 14.70 1.16 12.18
CA ILE A 82 14.09 0.57 10.96
C ILE A 82 13.56 -0.83 11.25
N TRP A 83 14.32 -1.66 11.96
CA TRP A 83 13.89 -3.03 12.30
C TRP A 83 12.66 -3.04 13.23
N LYS A 84 12.57 -2.09 14.16
CA LYS A 84 11.36 -1.91 14.98
C LYS A 84 10.15 -1.57 14.10
N GLU A 85 10.30 -0.65 13.16
CA GLU A 85 9.21 -0.24 12.27
C GLU A 85 8.87 -1.33 11.24
N ILE A 86 9.81 -2.19 10.85
CA ILE A 86 9.51 -3.42 10.09
C ILE A 86 8.64 -4.37 10.89
N GLY A 87 8.93 -4.55 12.20
CA GLY A 87 8.07 -5.33 13.08
C GLY A 87 6.64 -4.78 13.16
N PHE A 88 6.48 -3.45 13.29
CA PHE A 88 5.16 -2.80 13.19
C PHE A 88 4.51 -3.01 11.84
N ALA A 89 5.27 -2.90 10.76
CA ALA A 89 4.78 -3.07 9.39
C ALA A 89 4.23 -4.49 9.14
N LEU A 90 4.78 -5.51 9.77
CA LEU A 90 4.27 -6.88 9.73
C LEU A 90 2.99 -7.04 10.57
N LEU A 91 2.96 -6.43 11.76
CA LEU A 91 1.86 -6.64 12.73
C LEU A 91 0.60 -5.82 12.42
N ILE A 92 0.74 -4.58 11.97
CA ILE A 92 -0.40 -3.68 11.75
C ILE A 92 -1.44 -4.28 10.79
N PRO A 93 -1.08 -4.82 9.61
CA PRO A 93 -2.05 -5.45 8.72
C PRO A 93 -2.76 -6.65 9.37
N MET A 94 -2.04 -7.47 10.14
CA MET A 94 -2.63 -8.61 10.84
C MET A 94 -3.67 -8.16 11.88
N ILE A 95 -3.38 -7.08 12.62
CA ILE A 95 -4.30 -6.49 13.61
C ILE A 95 -5.53 -5.91 12.91
N ILE A 96 -5.33 -5.11 11.85
CA ILE A 96 -6.44 -4.50 11.10
C ILE A 96 -7.37 -5.58 10.56
N CYS A 97 -6.81 -6.56 9.84
CA CYS A 97 -7.60 -7.67 9.29
C CYS A 97 -8.23 -8.51 10.40
N GLY A 98 -7.49 -8.84 11.45
CA GLY A 98 -8.01 -9.58 12.59
C GLY A 98 -9.24 -8.93 13.21
N ILE A 99 -9.20 -7.62 13.47
CA ILE A 99 -10.34 -6.87 14.03
C ILE A 99 -11.49 -6.81 13.01
N THR A 100 -11.20 -6.42 11.77
CA THR A 100 -12.19 -6.27 10.69
C THR A 100 -13.00 -7.54 10.48
N TYR A 101 -12.31 -8.64 10.29
CA TYR A 101 -12.95 -9.90 9.96
C TYR A 101 -13.60 -10.57 11.20
N SER A 102 -13.03 -10.39 12.38
CA SER A 102 -13.69 -10.84 13.63
C SER A 102 -15.02 -10.12 13.84
N ILE A 103 -15.10 -8.82 13.58
CA ILE A 103 -16.37 -8.07 13.63
C ILE A 103 -17.36 -8.67 12.63
N ALA A 104 -16.95 -8.92 11.38
CA ALA A 104 -17.84 -9.43 10.35
C ALA A 104 -18.36 -10.86 10.67
N TRP A 105 -17.48 -11.75 11.16
CA TRP A 105 -17.85 -13.12 11.51
C TRP A 105 -18.73 -13.18 12.77
N LEU A 106 -18.40 -12.41 13.81
CA LEU A 106 -19.16 -12.41 15.07
C LEU A 106 -20.54 -11.72 14.93
N SER A 107 -20.66 -10.75 14.02
CA SER A 107 -21.93 -10.08 13.74
C SER A 107 -22.84 -10.83 12.75
N GLY A 108 -22.33 -11.91 12.12
CA GLY A 108 -23.06 -12.66 11.10
C GLY A 108 -23.11 -12.00 9.73
N ILE A 109 -22.36 -10.89 9.51
CA ILE A 109 -22.20 -10.26 8.20
C ILE A 109 -21.51 -11.20 7.22
N ALA A 110 -20.53 -11.97 7.71
CA ALA A 110 -19.84 -13.02 6.95
C ALA A 110 -19.79 -14.31 7.79
N GLY A 111 -19.83 -15.45 7.12
CA GLY A 111 -19.55 -16.74 7.73
C GLY A 111 -18.04 -16.99 7.78
N PHE A 112 -17.59 -17.72 8.81
CA PHE A 112 -16.22 -18.22 8.88
C PHE A 112 -16.14 -19.65 8.35
N GLN A 113 -15.20 -19.92 7.47
CA GLN A 113 -14.76 -21.26 7.09
C GLN A 113 -13.24 -21.38 7.28
N ASN A 114 -12.77 -22.58 7.67
CA ASN A 114 -11.33 -22.81 7.75
C ASN A 114 -10.75 -22.86 6.33
N PRO A 115 -9.86 -21.91 5.93
CA PRO A 115 -9.37 -21.90 4.56
C PRO A 115 -8.26 -22.92 4.35
N GLU A 116 -8.14 -23.39 3.11
CA GLU A 116 -6.96 -24.13 2.65
C GLU A 116 -5.74 -23.21 2.53
N GLY A 117 -4.53 -23.79 2.44
CA GLY A 117 -3.26 -23.05 2.38
C GLY A 117 -3.07 -22.15 1.15
N GLY A 118 -3.82 -22.39 0.08
CA GLY A 118 -3.74 -21.63 -1.16
C GLY A 118 -2.33 -21.69 -1.78
N MET A 119 -1.73 -20.56 -2.12
CA MET A 119 -0.36 -20.54 -2.68
C MET A 119 0.70 -21.08 -1.71
N LEU A 120 0.42 -21.12 -0.41
CA LEU A 120 1.29 -21.66 0.62
C LEU A 120 0.95 -23.11 0.99
N GLU A 121 0.03 -23.74 0.25
CA GLU A 121 -0.41 -25.12 0.48
C GLU A 121 0.74 -26.13 0.66
N PRO A 122 1.83 -26.09 -0.14
CA PRO A 122 2.95 -27.01 0.07
C PRO A 122 3.62 -26.81 1.45
N ILE A 123 3.81 -25.56 1.88
CA ILE A 123 4.41 -25.25 3.18
C ILE A 123 3.45 -25.61 4.30
N TYR A 124 2.17 -25.31 4.13
CA TYR A 124 1.10 -25.64 5.06
C TYR A 124 1.04 -27.13 5.34
N ASN A 125 1.14 -27.95 4.30
CA ASN A 125 1.13 -29.42 4.39
C ASN A 125 2.43 -29.99 5.00
N ILE A 126 3.60 -29.46 4.60
CA ILE A 126 4.90 -29.89 5.18
C ILE A 126 4.93 -29.64 6.70
N LEU A 127 4.34 -28.54 7.16
CA LEU A 127 4.26 -28.20 8.58
C LEU A 127 3.14 -28.91 9.33
N GLY A 128 2.33 -29.74 8.65
CA GLY A 128 1.23 -30.49 9.25
C GLY A 128 0.06 -29.62 9.74
N LEU A 129 -0.07 -28.39 9.22
CA LEU A 129 -1.07 -27.43 9.70
C LEU A 129 -2.50 -27.84 9.31
N GLN A 130 -2.67 -28.69 8.29
CA GLN A 130 -3.95 -29.28 7.88
C GLN A 130 -4.56 -30.18 8.99
N TYR A 131 -3.74 -30.67 9.92
CA TYR A 131 -4.21 -31.48 11.05
C TYR A 131 -4.64 -30.65 12.26
N LEU A 132 -4.38 -29.35 12.25
CA LEU A 132 -4.83 -28.45 13.30
C LEU A 132 -6.31 -28.11 13.10
N THR A 133 -7.02 -28.01 14.22
CA THR A 133 -8.41 -27.50 14.20
C THR A 133 -8.42 -25.96 14.11
N ALA A 134 -9.48 -25.39 13.54
CA ALA A 134 -9.75 -23.99 13.69
C ALA A 134 -9.97 -23.62 15.17
N PRO A 135 -9.52 -22.44 15.65
CA PRO A 135 -8.92 -21.33 14.87
C PRO A 135 -7.39 -21.43 14.71
N PHE A 136 -6.74 -22.43 15.26
CA PHE A 136 -5.26 -22.51 15.26
C PHE A 136 -4.66 -22.61 13.86
N SER A 137 -5.22 -23.49 13.00
CA SER A 137 -4.78 -23.61 11.60
C SER A 137 -4.89 -22.29 10.86
N PHE A 138 -5.96 -21.51 11.08
CA PHE A 138 -6.17 -20.22 10.49
C PHE A 138 -5.11 -19.18 10.98
N ILE A 139 -4.85 -19.13 12.28
CA ILE A 139 -3.85 -18.21 12.85
C ILE A 139 -2.46 -18.51 12.27
N TYR A 140 -2.05 -19.78 12.20
CA TYR A 140 -0.79 -20.16 11.58
C TYR A 140 -0.75 -19.78 10.10
N LEU A 141 -1.83 -19.96 9.36
CA LEU A 141 -1.91 -19.58 7.95
C LEU A 141 -1.77 -18.05 7.78
N VAL A 142 -2.37 -17.24 8.65
CA VAL A 142 -2.20 -15.79 8.65
C VAL A 142 -0.74 -15.40 8.89
N VAL A 143 -0.08 -16.01 9.87
CA VAL A 143 1.34 -15.74 10.16
C VAL A 143 2.23 -16.16 9.00
N LEU A 144 2.02 -17.36 8.44
CA LEU A 144 2.76 -17.83 7.26
C LEU A 144 2.56 -16.92 6.05
N SER A 145 1.32 -16.50 5.79
CA SER A 145 1.00 -15.55 4.70
C SER A 145 1.65 -14.21 4.92
N GLY A 146 1.64 -13.69 6.17
CA GLY A 146 2.29 -12.44 6.52
C GLY A 146 3.81 -12.46 6.32
N ILE A 147 4.47 -13.59 6.47
CA ILE A 147 5.92 -13.73 6.32
C ILE A 147 6.26 -14.18 4.87
N PHE A 148 5.83 -15.36 4.47
CA PHE A 148 6.21 -15.96 3.19
C PHE A 148 5.36 -15.43 2.02
N GLY A 149 4.07 -15.18 2.21
CA GLY A 149 3.21 -14.56 1.20
C GLY A 149 3.68 -13.15 0.84
N SER A 150 4.16 -12.40 1.84
CA SER A 150 4.74 -11.07 1.62
C SER A 150 5.99 -11.11 0.72
N LEU A 151 6.79 -12.18 0.78
CA LEU A 151 7.95 -12.33 -0.09
C LEU A 151 7.56 -12.52 -1.55
N LEU A 152 6.42 -13.16 -1.83
CA LEU A 152 5.94 -13.40 -3.20
C LEU A 152 5.49 -12.08 -3.88
N SER A 153 4.92 -11.16 -3.13
CA SER A 153 4.50 -9.84 -3.64
C SER A 153 5.55 -8.74 -3.48
N LEU A 154 6.73 -9.06 -2.92
CA LEU A 154 7.75 -8.08 -2.56
C LEU A 154 8.20 -7.25 -3.77
N ILE A 155 8.49 -7.89 -4.89
CA ILE A 155 9.04 -7.21 -6.07
C ILE A 155 8.00 -6.28 -6.73
N PRO A 156 6.75 -6.70 -7.02
CA PRO A 156 5.74 -5.79 -7.54
C PRO A 156 5.44 -4.62 -6.61
N VAL A 157 5.29 -4.88 -5.32
CA VAL A 157 5.02 -3.84 -4.33
C VAL A 157 6.20 -2.89 -4.16
N LEU A 158 7.44 -3.38 -4.21
CA LEU A 158 8.61 -2.51 -4.26
C LEU A 158 8.55 -1.58 -5.47
N GLY A 159 8.09 -2.06 -6.63
CA GLY A 159 7.83 -1.25 -7.80
C GLY A 159 6.87 -0.09 -7.51
N GLU A 160 5.77 -0.35 -6.83
CA GLU A 160 4.83 0.69 -6.43
C GLU A 160 5.46 1.67 -5.43
N GLU A 161 6.04 1.17 -4.35
CA GLU A 161 6.55 2.01 -3.25
C GLU A 161 7.76 2.87 -3.67
N MET A 162 8.55 2.42 -4.64
CA MET A 162 9.60 3.26 -5.27
C MET A 162 9.03 4.53 -5.92
N GLY A 163 7.85 4.43 -6.51
CA GLY A 163 7.14 5.58 -7.06
C GLY A 163 6.43 6.39 -5.99
N TRP A 164 5.59 5.72 -5.18
CA TRP A 164 4.71 6.40 -4.22
C TRP A 164 5.50 7.04 -3.07
N ARG A 165 6.30 6.27 -2.34
CA ARG A 165 7.04 6.72 -1.14
C ARG A 165 8.49 7.07 -1.43
N GLY A 166 9.07 6.45 -2.46
CA GLY A 166 10.44 6.74 -2.88
C GLY A 166 10.57 8.01 -3.71
N TYR A 167 9.53 8.44 -4.45
CA TYR A 167 9.55 9.64 -5.29
C TYR A 167 8.43 10.62 -4.98
N MET A 168 7.18 10.27 -5.28
CA MET A 168 6.06 11.22 -5.24
C MET A 168 5.91 11.90 -3.86
N LEU A 169 5.85 11.12 -2.78
CA LEU A 169 5.70 11.66 -1.43
C LEU A 169 6.86 12.59 -1.07
N THR A 170 8.11 12.21 -1.38
CA THR A 170 9.28 13.04 -1.08
C THR A 170 9.25 14.36 -1.86
N ARG A 171 8.82 14.33 -3.14
CA ARG A 171 8.69 15.56 -3.95
C ARG A 171 7.52 16.44 -3.49
N LEU A 172 6.40 15.87 -3.03
CA LEU A 172 5.30 16.63 -2.44
C LEU A 172 5.75 17.36 -1.15
N VAL A 173 6.55 16.69 -0.32
CA VAL A 173 7.13 17.30 0.90
C VAL A 173 8.15 18.39 0.53
N ASP A 174 9.12 18.11 -0.35
CA ASP A 174 10.15 19.05 -0.79
C ASP A 174 9.57 20.26 -1.54
N ALA A 175 8.44 20.11 -2.19
CA ALA A 175 7.71 21.18 -2.88
C ALA A 175 6.79 21.99 -1.94
N GLU A 176 6.81 21.68 -0.64
CA GLU A 176 6.05 22.36 0.43
C GLU A 176 4.53 22.36 0.19
N PHE A 177 3.97 21.26 -0.35
CA PHE A 177 2.51 21.10 -0.43
C PHE A 177 1.91 20.99 0.98
N SER A 178 0.80 21.69 1.23
CA SER A 178 0.15 21.76 2.55
C SER A 178 -0.36 20.43 3.09
N ARG A 179 -0.65 19.45 2.23
CA ARG A 179 -1.20 18.12 2.60
C ARG A 179 -0.58 17.01 1.76
N PRO A 180 0.76 16.82 1.83
CA PRO A 180 1.48 15.92 0.92
C PRO A 180 0.99 14.45 1.00
N ILE A 181 0.67 13.97 2.20
CA ILE A 181 0.21 12.59 2.41
C ILE A 181 -1.19 12.39 1.83
N LEU A 182 -2.11 13.34 2.05
CA LEU A 182 -3.46 13.27 1.48
C LEU A 182 -3.42 13.26 -0.05
N ILE A 183 -2.62 14.17 -0.64
CA ILE A 183 -2.46 14.24 -2.09
C ILE A 183 -1.89 12.92 -2.63
N SER A 184 -0.86 12.37 -1.97
CA SER A 184 -0.27 11.09 -2.34
C SER A 184 -1.29 9.95 -2.27
N GLY A 185 -2.11 9.90 -1.21
CA GLY A 185 -3.15 8.89 -1.05
C GLY A 185 -4.26 8.99 -2.09
N LEU A 186 -4.68 10.21 -2.42
CA LEU A 186 -5.69 10.44 -3.46
C LEU A 186 -5.20 10.02 -4.84
N ILE A 187 -3.96 10.35 -5.20
CA ILE A 187 -3.36 9.94 -6.48
C ILE A 187 -3.24 8.40 -6.54
N TRP A 188 -2.79 7.77 -5.46
CA TRP A 188 -2.66 6.32 -5.40
C TRP A 188 -4.02 5.61 -5.51
N ALA A 189 -5.05 6.08 -4.81
CA ALA A 189 -6.41 5.57 -4.96
C ALA A 189 -6.94 5.75 -6.39
N THR A 190 -6.74 6.94 -6.99
CA THR A 190 -7.16 7.23 -8.38
C THR A 190 -6.48 6.29 -9.39
N TRP A 191 -5.22 5.93 -9.16
CA TRP A 191 -4.47 5.01 -10.02
C TRP A 191 -5.11 3.61 -10.09
N HIS A 192 -5.80 3.15 -9.03
CA HIS A 192 -6.55 1.88 -9.03
C HIS A 192 -7.89 1.96 -9.78
N VAL A 193 -8.49 3.15 -9.93
CA VAL A 193 -9.87 3.29 -10.45
C VAL A 193 -10.08 2.58 -11.79
N PRO A 194 -9.20 2.66 -12.82
CA PRO A 194 -9.45 1.98 -14.08
C PRO A 194 -9.58 0.46 -13.97
N ILE A 195 -8.73 -0.20 -13.18
CA ILE A 195 -8.78 -1.65 -12.98
C ILE A 195 -9.95 -2.07 -12.09
N VAL A 196 -10.40 -1.20 -11.18
CA VAL A 196 -11.62 -1.42 -10.38
C VAL A 196 -12.87 -1.34 -11.27
N ILE A 197 -12.96 -0.31 -12.13
CA ILE A 197 -14.07 -0.16 -13.09
C ILE A 197 -14.14 -1.36 -14.05
N ALA A 198 -12.99 -1.89 -14.44
CA ALA A 198 -12.90 -3.07 -15.29
C ALA A 198 -13.22 -4.40 -14.59
N GLY A 199 -13.46 -4.41 -13.27
CA GLY A 199 -13.70 -5.62 -12.47
C GLY A 199 -12.47 -6.54 -12.38
N LEU A 200 -11.25 -5.96 -12.41
CA LEU A 200 -10.00 -6.71 -12.43
C LEU A 200 -9.20 -6.62 -11.11
N TYR A 201 -9.77 -5.95 -10.10
CA TYR A 201 -9.06 -5.76 -8.82
C TYR A 201 -9.95 -6.11 -7.63
N VAL A 202 -10.98 -5.34 -7.36
CA VAL A 202 -11.95 -5.61 -6.29
C VAL A 202 -13.33 -5.80 -6.89
N GLU A 203 -14.05 -6.78 -6.41
CA GLU A 203 -15.44 -7.03 -6.74
C GLU A 203 -16.34 -6.42 -5.66
N GLY A 204 -17.51 -5.96 -6.06
CA GLY A 204 -18.50 -5.39 -5.16
C GLY A 204 -19.85 -5.29 -5.86
N PRO A 205 -20.93 -4.99 -5.12
CA PRO A 205 -22.31 -4.99 -5.66
C PRO A 205 -22.52 -3.89 -6.70
N SER A 206 -21.69 -2.87 -6.73
CA SER A 206 -21.64 -1.88 -7.80
C SER A 206 -20.25 -1.28 -7.94
N VAL A 207 -19.90 -0.91 -9.17
CA VAL A 207 -18.63 -0.22 -9.49
C VAL A 207 -18.45 1.04 -8.66
N PHE A 208 -19.55 1.81 -8.44
CA PHE A 208 -19.51 3.03 -7.64
C PHE A 208 -19.09 2.76 -6.19
N LEU A 209 -19.67 1.74 -5.53
CA LEU A 209 -19.31 1.37 -4.16
C LEU A 209 -17.89 0.84 -4.08
N SER A 210 -17.45 0.04 -5.05
CA SER A 210 -16.06 -0.46 -5.12
C SER A 210 -15.06 0.70 -5.24
N VAL A 211 -15.32 1.67 -6.11
CA VAL A 211 -14.48 2.86 -6.26
C VAL A 211 -14.43 3.68 -4.98
N LEU A 212 -15.59 3.96 -4.35
CA LEU A 212 -15.63 4.67 -3.07
C LEU A 212 -14.87 3.91 -1.98
N GLY A 213 -15.08 2.60 -1.88
CA GLY A 213 -14.40 1.74 -0.92
C GLY A 213 -12.87 1.81 -1.05
N ILE A 214 -12.35 1.78 -2.29
CA ILE A 214 -10.92 1.94 -2.57
C ILE A 214 -10.40 3.29 -2.05
N TYR A 215 -11.11 4.40 -2.26
CA TYR A 215 -10.69 5.68 -1.68
C TYR A 215 -10.71 5.67 -0.15
N PHE A 216 -11.76 5.12 0.45
CA PHE A 216 -11.89 5.05 1.91
C PHE A 216 -10.88 4.12 2.56
N CYS A 217 -10.35 3.12 1.85
CA CYS A 217 -9.28 2.24 2.35
C CYS A 217 -7.89 2.79 2.04
N ILE A 218 -7.60 3.13 0.78
CA ILE A 218 -6.23 3.51 0.34
C ILE A 218 -5.81 4.86 0.92
N VAL A 219 -6.70 5.86 0.98
CA VAL A 219 -6.30 7.18 1.49
C VAL A 219 -5.83 7.10 2.95
N PRO A 220 -6.59 6.54 3.92
CA PRO A 220 -6.07 6.39 5.27
C PRO A 220 -4.90 5.40 5.38
N PHE A 221 -4.86 4.32 4.60
CA PHE A 221 -3.71 3.42 4.56
C PHE A 221 -2.44 4.14 4.09
N SER A 222 -2.58 5.09 3.16
CA SER A 222 -1.49 5.97 2.72
C SER A 222 -0.87 6.79 3.88
N TYR A 223 -1.65 7.17 4.89
CA TYR A 223 -1.10 7.85 6.08
C TYR A 223 -0.19 6.92 6.89
N ILE A 224 -0.56 5.65 7.04
CA ILE A 224 0.24 4.68 7.80
C ILE A 224 1.55 4.38 7.07
N THR A 225 1.50 4.14 5.76
CA THR A 225 2.69 3.86 4.95
C THR A 225 3.61 5.08 4.82
N ALA A 226 3.04 6.28 4.62
CA ALA A 226 3.79 7.53 4.59
C ALA A 226 4.46 7.82 5.95
N TYR A 227 3.77 7.56 7.06
CA TYR A 227 4.35 7.63 8.39
C TYR A 227 5.63 6.80 8.50
N LEU A 228 5.55 5.50 8.17
CA LEU A 228 6.70 4.60 8.22
C LEU A 228 7.87 5.11 7.36
N ARG A 229 7.57 5.63 6.17
CA ARG A 229 8.56 6.24 5.26
C ARG A 229 9.24 7.45 5.87
N LEU A 230 8.45 8.38 6.43
CA LEU A 230 8.96 9.66 6.92
C LEU A 230 9.76 9.52 8.22
N ILE A 231 9.35 8.64 9.15
CA ILE A 231 10.07 8.47 10.42
C ILE A 231 11.36 7.67 10.30
N THR A 232 11.43 6.75 9.33
CA THR A 232 12.62 5.90 9.12
C THR A 232 13.57 6.47 8.08
N GLY A 233 13.06 7.31 7.18
CA GLY A 233 13.79 7.71 6.00
C GLY A 233 14.00 6.59 4.98
N SER A 234 13.51 5.37 5.23
CA SER A 234 13.66 4.18 4.39
C SER A 234 12.35 3.81 3.69
N VAL A 235 12.43 3.26 2.48
CA VAL A 235 11.25 2.75 1.77
C VAL A 235 10.79 1.39 2.30
N TRP A 236 11.68 0.63 2.94
CA TRP A 236 11.42 -0.76 3.32
C TRP A 236 10.24 -0.96 4.27
N PRO A 237 10.03 -0.19 5.34
CA PRO A 237 8.86 -0.38 6.18
C PRO A 237 7.54 -0.17 5.43
N SER A 238 7.50 0.76 4.46
CA SER A 238 6.33 0.96 3.59
C SER A 238 6.11 -0.23 2.65
N VAL A 239 7.18 -0.79 2.10
CA VAL A 239 7.12 -2.02 1.29
C VAL A 239 6.60 -3.18 2.13
N ILE A 240 7.13 -3.40 3.32
CA ILE A 240 6.75 -4.53 4.18
C ILE A 240 5.27 -4.45 4.60
N ILE A 241 4.80 -3.29 5.05
CA ILE A 241 3.38 -3.18 5.42
C ILE A 241 2.45 -3.43 4.23
N HIS A 242 2.82 -2.95 3.04
CA HIS A 242 2.03 -3.10 1.83
C HIS A 242 2.03 -4.56 1.34
N THR A 243 3.19 -5.23 1.32
CA THR A 243 3.25 -6.66 0.97
C THR A 243 2.49 -7.54 1.95
N THR A 244 2.63 -7.27 3.25
CA THR A 244 1.91 -8.00 4.30
C THR A 244 0.40 -7.79 4.17
N TRP A 245 -0.04 -6.55 3.92
CA TRP A 245 -1.44 -6.24 3.65
C TRP A 245 -1.99 -7.09 2.51
N ASN A 246 -1.37 -7.04 1.34
CA ASN A 246 -1.81 -7.81 0.18
C ASN A 246 -1.84 -9.31 0.46
N ALA A 247 -0.78 -9.84 1.08
CA ALA A 247 -0.64 -11.26 1.34
C ALA A 247 -1.73 -11.83 2.26
N ILE A 248 -2.15 -11.07 3.29
CA ILE A 248 -3.10 -11.59 4.28
C ILE A 248 -4.55 -11.27 3.93
N ILE A 249 -4.86 -10.08 3.42
CA ILE A 249 -6.23 -9.69 3.14
C ILE A 249 -6.77 -10.42 1.90
N GLN A 250 -5.98 -10.51 0.82
CA GLN A 250 -6.34 -11.25 -0.39
C GLN A 250 -6.13 -12.78 -0.23
N GLY A 251 -5.37 -13.17 0.76
CA GLY A 251 -5.03 -14.55 1.08
C GLY A 251 -5.99 -15.20 2.10
N PRO A 252 -5.50 -15.48 3.30
CA PRO A 252 -6.26 -16.25 4.30
C PRO A 252 -7.59 -15.60 4.70
N PHE A 253 -7.65 -14.29 4.87
CA PHE A 253 -8.87 -13.62 5.31
C PHE A 253 -9.97 -13.65 4.25
N ALA A 254 -9.65 -13.41 2.97
CA ALA A 254 -10.61 -13.51 1.89
C ALA A 254 -11.15 -14.95 1.77
N ARG A 255 -10.26 -15.96 1.81
CA ARG A 255 -10.66 -17.38 1.73
C ARG A 255 -11.42 -17.91 2.95
N ALA A 256 -11.19 -17.32 4.13
CA ALA A 256 -11.90 -17.69 5.36
C ALA A 256 -13.30 -17.13 5.44
N SER A 257 -13.69 -16.24 4.54
CA SER A 257 -14.98 -15.53 4.62
C SER A 257 -15.95 -16.00 3.55
N THR A 258 -17.17 -16.31 3.97
CA THR A 258 -18.26 -16.71 3.10
C THR A 258 -19.47 -15.81 3.32
N GLY A 259 -20.32 -15.68 2.33
CA GLY A 259 -21.55 -14.92 2.44
C GLY A 259 -21.88 -14.15 1.16
N TYR A 260 -23.04 -13.51 1.16
CA TYR A 260 -23.51 -12.70 0.04
C TYR A 260 -23.13 -11.23 0.25
N GLN A 261 -22.51 -10.62 -0.74
CA GLN A 261 -22.10 -9.20 -0.74
C GLN A 261 -21.20 -8.79 0.46
N THR A 262 -20.37 -9.72 0.93
CA THR A 262 -19.43 -9.46 2.03
C THR A 262 -18.43 -8.37 1.68
N GLU A 263 -18.15 -8.14 0.38
CA GLU A 263 -17.23 -7.15 -0.16
C GLU A 263 -17.64 -5.70 0.18
N ILE A 264 -18.92 -5.46 0.50
CA ILE A 264 -19.37 -4.15 1.02
C ILE A 264 -18.72 -3.86 2.37
N TRP A 265 -18.48 -4.88 3.17
CA TRP A 265 -18.13 -4.75 4.58
C TRP A 265 -16.66 -5.03 4.86
N ILE A 266 -16.09 -6.03 4.20
CA ILE A 266 -14.72 -6.53 4.41
C ILE A 266 -13.95 -6.57 3.08
N GLY A 267 -12.64 -6.86 3.14
CA GLY A 267 -11.77 -6.79 1.96
C GLY A 267 -11.18 -5.40 1.74
N GLU A 268 -10.51 -5.21 0.62
CA GLU A 268 -9.73 -4.00 0.32
C GLU A 268 -10.57 -2.77 -0.04
N SER A 269 -11.88 -2.94 -0.20
CA SER A 269 -12.84 -1.87 -0.43
C SER A 269 -13.98 -1.84 0.60
N GLY A 270 -13.89 -2.68 1.65
CA GLY A 270 -14.96 -2.86 2.62
C GLY A 270 -15.08 -1.72 3.63
N LEU A 271 -16.32 -1.43 4.04
CA LEU A 271 -16.62 -0.33 4.96
C LEU A 271 -16.02 -0.53 6.35
N ILE A 272 -16.12 -1.74 6.92
CA ILE A 272 -15.52 -2.04 8.24
C ILE A 272 -14.00 -1.92 8.13
N THR A 273 -13.40 -2.45 7.06
CA THR A 273 -11.96 -2.33 6.78
C THR A 273 -11.56 -0.85 6.75
N ALA A 274 -12.28 -0.02 6.01
CA ALA A 274 -12.01 1.42 5.89
C ALA A 274 -12.04 2.13 7.24
N ILE A 275 -13.03 1.82 8.09
CA ILE A 275 -13.16 2.40 9.44
C ILE A 275 -11.97 2.00 10.32
N ILE A 276 -11.58 0.72 10.32
CA ILE A 276 -10.45 0.25 11.13
C ILE A 276 -9.13 0.83 10.65
N ILE A 277 -8.91 0.93 9.32
CA ILE A 277 -7.73 1.59 8.76
C ILE A 277 -7.71 3.07 9.16
N LEU A 278 -8.86 3.77 9.07
CA LEU A 278 -8.96 5.18 9.44
C LEU A 278 -8.63 5.41 10.92
N ILE A 279 -9.17 4.59 11.81
CA ILE A 279 -8.85 4.64 13.24
C ILE A 279 -7.35 4.43 13.45
N THR A 280 -6.76 3.42 12.79
CA THR A 280 -5.33 3.13 12.86
C THR A 280 -4.49 4.30 12.35
N ALA A 281 -4.89 4.92 11.25
CA ALA A 281 -4.22 6.10 10.69
C ALA A 281 -4.28 7.31 11.63
N ILE A 282 -5.43 7.54 12.29
CA ILE A 282 -5.59 8.60 13.29
C ILE A 282 -4.67 8.35 14.49
N ILE A 283 -4.63 7.13 15.02
CA ILE A 283 -3.75 6.76 16.13
C ILE A 283 -2.29 6.98 15.73
N THR A 284 -1.89 6.47 14.57
CA THR A 284 -0.53 6.61 14.04
C THR A 284 -0.14 8.08 13.86
N SER A 285 -1.04 8.91 13.33
CA SER A 285 -0.80 10.34 13.12
C SER A 285 -0.66 11.14 14.41
N ARG A 286 -1.30 10.72 15.51
CA ARG A 286 -1.19 11.38 16.82
C ARG A 286 0.09 11.02 17.57
N ILE A 287 0.60 9.80 17.37
CA ILE A 287 1.88 9.36 17.96
C ILE A 287 3.03 10.17 17.37
N VAL A 288 2.85 10.68 16.14
CA VAL A 288 3.85 11.49 15.44
C VAL A 288 3.34 12.91 15.24
N ASN A 289 3.94 13.80 15.97
CA ASN A 289 3.78 15.22 15.73
C ASN A 289 4.44 15.56 14.36
N PHE A 290 3.66 15.47 13.26
CA PHE A 290 4.11 15.82 11.90
C PHE A 290 4.63 17.26 11.78
N THR A 291 4.35 18.13 12.78
CA THR A 291 4.91 19.48 12.89
C THR A 291 6.44 19.52 12.98
N LYS A 292 7.09 18.42 13.38
CA LYS A 292 8.57 18.32 13.40
C LYS A 292 9.23 18.21 12.01
N TYR A 293 8.46 17.95 10.97
CA TYR A 293 8.96 17.80 9.60
C TYR A 293 8.68 19.03 8.73
N HIS A 294 8.02 20.05 9.28
CA HIS A 294 7.76 21.34 8.63
C HIS A 294 8.68 22.49 9.12
N ASN A 295 9.67 22.19 10.00
CA ASN A 295 10.68 23.18 10.45
C ASN A 295 12.07 22.84 9.93
#